data_2e2ddaa190825d52f191b928ac93bd53
#
_entry.id   2e2ddaa190825d52f191b928ac93bd53
#
_cell.length_a   1.000
_cell.length_b   1.000
_cell.length_c   1.000
_cell.angle_alpha   90.00
_cell.angle_beta   90.00
_cell.angle_gamma   90.00
#
_symmetry.space_group_name_H-M   'P 1'
#
loop_
_entity.id
_entity.type
_entity.pdbx_description
1 polymer ?
#
loop_
_entity_poly.entity_id
_entity_poly.type
_entity_poly.pdbx_seq_one_letter_code
_entity_poly.pdbx_strand_id
1 'polypeptide(L)'
;MQLVAYGAQDVYLTGNPQITFWKVTYRRHTNFAMESIEQTFNGQADFGRRVTCTISRNGDLAFRTYLQVTLPEIGQDLENNSGEGVYARWLDFPGEQLISQVEVEIGGQRIDRQYGDWMHIWNQLTLSKEQERGYHKMIGNTTQLTYVCDPAFAEVDGPCSANGVRQVCAPRRALPETTLYVPLQFWYCRNPGLALPLIALQYHEVKINLDIRNIEECLWATSKITGQGSKVVNAYKQSLAAASLFVDYIFLDTDERRRMAQNPHEYLIEQLQYTGDESVGSSSNKIKLNLNHPCKELIWVVQPDANVDYCSSLSEGEPLNHLLGAQPFNYTDALDALPNAIHAFSSEAGVSGTDKFINASGMFETGIQPSSVATDESAVGDAGAFVL
;
A
#
# COMPACT_ATOMS: atom_id res chain seq x y z
N MET A 1 40.33 17.33 41.83
CA MET A 1 40.01 15.90 41.60
C MET A 1 39.35 15.78 40.22
N GLN A 2 39.94 15.04 39.35
CA GLN A 2 39.35 14.78 38.02
C GLN A 2 38.48 13.56 38.13
N LEU A 3 37.16 13.74 37.96
CA LEU A 3 36.18 12.66 38.06
C LEU A 3 35.94 11.92 36.73
N VAL A 4 36.45 12.51 35.63
CA VAL A 4 36.32 11.95 34.30
C VAL A 4 37.67 11.42 33.84
N ALA A 5 37.74 10.15 33.50
CA ALA A 5 38.89 9.51 32.91
C ALA A 5 38.83 9.59 31.38
N TYR A 6 39.99 9.76 30.76
CA TYR A 6 40.12 9.75 29.29
C TYR A 6 40.92 8.53 28.85
N GLY A 7 40.39 7.81 27.88
CA GLY A 7 41.13 6.83 27.11
C GLY A 7 41.53 7.39 25.73
N ALA A 8 42.47 6.77 25.05
CA ALA A 8 42.86 7.16 23.70
C ALA A 8 41.70 7.06 22.70
N GLN A 9 40.81 6.08 22.88
CA GLN A 9 39.63 5.90 22.07
C GLN A 9 38.57 6.98 22.33
N ASP A 10 38.44 7.45 23.56
CA ASP A 10 37.50 8.52 23.93
C ASP A 10 37.82 9.82 23.24
N VAL A 11 39.12 10.17 23.16
CA VAL A 11 39.55 11.37 22.43
C VAL A 11 39.21 11.30 20.96
N TYR A 12 39.31 10.13 20.37
CA TYR A 12 38.95 9.91 18.96
C TYR A 12 37.44 10.04 18.72
N LEU A 13 36.62 9.47 19.58
CA LEU A 13 35.16 9.48 19.47
C LEU A 13 34.55 10.84 19.85
N THR A 14 35.17 11.57 20.77
CA THR A 14 34.67 12.86 21.27
C THR A 14 35.41 14.07 20.69
N GLY A 15 36.21 13.87 19.65
CA GLY A 15 36.89 14.95 18.95
C GLY A 15 35.93 15.96 18.33
N ASN A 16 36.21 17.26 18.48
CA ASN A 16 35.37 18.35 17.97
C ASN A 16 33.89 18.27 18.40
N PRO A 17 33.56 18.23 19.70
CA PRO A 17 32.21 18.13 20.15
C PRO A 17 31.41 19.38 19.77
N GLN A 18 30.23 19.18 19.19
CA GLN A 18 29.26 20.23 18.85
C GLN A 18 28.30 20.52 20.01
N ILE A 19 28.08 19.55 20.86
CA ILE A 19 27.18 19.62 22.01
C ILE A 19 27.97 19.27 23.25
N THR A 20 27.89 20.13 24.29
CA THR A 20 28.41 19.87 25.62
C THR A 20 27.26 19.77 26.61
N PHE A 21 27.53 19.32 27.87
CA PHE A 21 26.48 19.10 28.85
C PHE A 21 25.53 20.30 29.06
N TRP A 22 26.04 21.50 29.04
CA TRP A 22 25.28 22.73 29.31
C TRP A 22 25.28 23.75 28.18
N LYS A 23 26.01 23.50 27.10
CA LYS A 23 26.08 24.41 25.97
C LYS A 23 25.77 23.68 24.68
N VAL A 24 24.65 24.02 24.06
CA VAL A 24 24.22 23.50 22.78
C VAL A 24 24.55 24.53 21.69
N THR A 25 25.25 24.10 20.66
CA THR A 25 25.47 24.92 19.46
C THR A 25 24.44 24.53 18.41
N TYR A 26 23.61 25.50 18.04
CA TYR A 26 22.64 25.29 16.98
C TYR A 26 23.32 25.24 15.61
N ARG A 27 23.00 24.25 14.81
CA ARG A 27 23.42 24.20 13.41
C ARG A 27 22.53 25.14 12.59
N ARG A 28 23.17 26.01 11.82
CA ARG A 28 22.48 26.84 10.82
C ARG A 28 22.52 26.13 9.49
N HIS A 29 21.39 26.06 8.83
CA HIS A 29 21.31 25.61 7.45
C HIS A 29 21.11 26.81 6.52
N THR A 30 21.41 26.62 5.24
CA THR A 30 21.14 27.61 4.20
C THR A 30 19.64 27.72 3.92
N ASN A 31 19.22 28.81 3.31
CA ASN A 31 17.83 29.03 2.95
C ASN A 31 17.42 28.04 1.85
N PHE A 32 16.29 27.41 2.03
CA PHE A 32 15.66 26.55 1.01
C PHE A 32 14.14 26.69 1.06
N ALA A 33 13.48 26.34 -0.03
CA ALA A 33 12.03 26.21 -0.10
C ALA A 33 11.66 24.89 -0.75
N MET A 34 10.48 24.38 -0.42
CA MET A 34 9.94 23.16 -1.01
C MET A 34 8.57 23.42 -1.57
N GLU A 35 8.28 22.90 -2.75
CA GLU A 35 6.97 22.95 -3.39
C GLU A 35 6.69 21.64 -4.10
N SER A 36 5.46 21.14 -3.95
CA SER A 36 4.98 19.96 -4.65
C SER A 36 4.32 20.38 -5.96
N ILE A 37 4.85 19.91 -7.08
CA ILE A 37 4.38 20.30 -8.41
C ILE A 37 3.91 19.07 -9.16
N GLU A 38 2.72 19.19 -9.75
CA GLU A 38 2.13 18.15 -10.57
C GLU A 38 2.88 17.96 -11.90
N GLN A 39 3.09 16.70 -12.24
CA GLN A 39 3.66 16.27 -13.51
C GLN A 39 2.67 15.33 -14.21
N THR A 40 2.37 15.61 -15.46
CA THR A 40 1.43 14.80 -16.23
C THR A 40 2.11 13.67 -16.95
N PHE A 41 1.41 12.56 -17.14
CA PHE A 41 1.89 11.44 -17.94
C PHE A 41 1.81 11.73 -19.44
N ASN A 42 2.77 11.21 -20.18
CA ASN A 42 2.73 11.16 -21.62
C ASN A 42 1.81 10.01 -22.07
N GLY A 43 0.64 10.35 -22.52
CA GLY A 43 -0.41 9.39 -22.87
C GLY A 43 -1.49 9.28 -21.77
N GLN A 44 -2.51 8.50 -22.07
CA GLN A 44 -3.61 8.27 -21.13
C GLN A 44 -3.23 7.13 -20.18
N ALA A 45 -3.13 7.47 -18.90
CA ALA A 45 -2.96 6.49 -17.84
C ALA A 45 -4.28 5.76 -17.58
N ASP A 46 -4.25 4.44 -17.64
CA ASP A 46 -5.41 3.59 -17.41
C ASP A 46 -4.96 2.20 -16.97
N PHE A 47 -5.91 1.40 -16.49
CA PHE A 47 -5.64 0.01 -16.12
C PHE A 47 -5.01 -0.78 -17.29
N GLY A 48 -4.02 -1.59 -16.96
CA GLY A 48 -3.29 -2.43 -17.92
C GLY A 48 -2.40 -1.66 -18.89
N ARG A 49 -2.11 -0.38 -18.65
CA ARG A 49 -1.27 0.44 -19.53
C ARG A 49 0.05 0.82 -18.90
N ARG A 50 1.03 0.95 -19.77
CA ARG A 50 2.32 1.56 -19.44
C ARG A 50 2.31 3.02 -19.84
N VAL A 51 2.69 3.89 -18.90
CA VAL A 51 2.79 5.34 -19.10
C VAL A 51 4.14 5.85 -18.64
N THR A 52 4.58 6.93 -19.24
CA THR A 52 5.84 7.58 -18.92
C THR A 52 5.60 9.02 -18.51
N CYS A 53 6.28 9.46 -17.48
CA CYS A 53 6.32 10.86 -17.06
C CYS A 53 7.73 11.37 -17.10
N THR A 54 7.96 12.50 -17.76
CA THR A 54 9.24 13.20 -17.73
C THR A 54 9.20 14.23 -16.62
N ILE A 55 10.12 14.14 -15.67
CA ILE A 55 10.22 15.10 -14.57
C ILE A 55 10.77 16.42 -15.13
N SER A 56 9.93 17.46 -15.02
CA SER A 56 10.31 18.82 -15.43
C SER A 56 11.32 19.42 -14.47
N ARG A 57 12.15 20.32 -14.96
CA ARG A 57 13.18 21.00 -14.15
C ARG A 57 12.63 22.28 -13.52
N ASN A 58 11.60 22.14 -12.70
CA ASN A 58 10.97 23.27 -12.06
C ASN A 58 11.73 23.75 -10.82
N GLY A 59 12.58 22.91 -10.23
CA GLY A 59 13.40 23.21 -9.08
C GLY A 59 14.82 22.71 -9.21
N ASP A 60 15.63 22.96 -8.19
CA ASP A 60 17.04 22.57 -8.17
C ASP A 60 17.25 21.09 -7.87
N LEU A 61 16.45 20.56 -6.95
CA LEU A 61 16.45 19.15 -6.56
C LEU A 61 15.04 18.57 -6.67
N ALA A 62 14.94 17.30 -7.03
CA ALA A 62 13.70 16.51 -6.92
C ALA A 62 13.83 15.54 -5.74
N PHE A 63 12.83 15.53 -4.88
CA PHE A 63 12.83 14.73 -3.67
C PHE A 63 11.71 13.70 -3.70
N ARG A 64 10.72 13.80 -2.84
CA ARG A 64 9.64 12.83 -2.78
C ARG A 64 8.79 12.85 -4.04
N THR A 65 8.39 11.69 -4.48
CA THR A 65 7.52 11.52 -5.65
C THR A 65 6.31 10.71 -5.23
N TYR A 66 5.12 11.22 -5.55
CA TYR A 66 3.83 10.60 -5.24
C TYR A 66 3.09 10.31 -6.54
N LEU A 67 2.51 9.13 -6.62
CA LEU A 67 1.52 8.82 -7.65
C LEU A 67 0.15 9.22 -7.13
N GLN A 68 -0.50 10.17 -7.78
CA GLN A 68 -1.90 10.48 -7.56
C GLN A 68 -2.74 9.70 -8.57
N VAL A 69 -3.70 8.96 -8.08
CA VAL A 69 -4.65 8.20 -8.91
C VAL A 69 -6.05 8.36 -8.36
N THR A 70 -7.00 8.60 -9.23
CA THR A 70 -8.42 8.65 -8.88
C THR A 70 -9.08 7.38 -9.39
N LEU A 71 -9.51 6.52 -8.45
CA LEU A 71 -10.24 5.30 -8.73
C LEU A 71 -11.66 5.64 -9.16
N PRO A 72 -12.24 4.91 -10.13
CA PRO A 72 -13.60 5.13 -10.56
C PRO A 72 -14.62 4.70 -9.48
N GLU A 73 -15.81 5.27 -9.56
CA GLU A 73 -16.97 4.79 -8.81
C GLU A 73 -17.45 3.43 -9.35
N ILE A 74 -17.76 2.50 -8.44
CA ILE A 74 -18.36 1.20 -8.77
C ILE A 74 -19.74 1.17 -8.11
N GLY A 75 -20.76 1.49 -8.89
CA GLY A 75 -22.14 1.62 -8.42
C GLY A 75 -23.06 0.48 -8.85
N GLN A 76 -24.29 0.51 -8.35
CA GLN A 76 -25.33 -0.46 -8.69
C GLN A 76 -25.81 -0.35 -10.13
N ASP A 77 -25.59 0.78 -10.78
CA ASP A 77 -25.87 1.01 -12.22
C ASP A 77 -25.04 0.11 -13.14
N LEU A 78 -23.96 -0.51 -12.62
CA LEU A 78 -23.11 -1.42 -13.36
C LEU A 78 -23.58 -2.88 -13.33
N GLU A 79 -24.73 -3.17 -12.71
CA GLU A 79 -25.30 -4.52 -12.67
C GLU A 79 -25.42 -5.16 -14.07
N ASN A 80 -25.22 -6.47 -14.13
CA ASN A 80 -25.33 -7.19 -15.42
C ASN A 80 -26.77 -7.23 -15.94
N ASN A 81 -27.71 -7.49 -15.03
CA ASN A 81 -29.12 -7.59 -15.31
C ASN A 81 -29.91 -6.87 -14.23
N SER A 82 -31.06 -6.31 -14.60
CA SER A 82 -31.92 -5.60 -13.66
C SER A 82 -32.37 -6.52 -12.51
N GLY A 83 -32.07 -6.11 -11.28
CA GLY A 83 -32.41 -6.85 -10.07
C GLY A 83 -31.30 -7.78 -9.55
N GLU A 84 -30.13 -7.83 -10.20
CA GLU A 84 -28.92 -8.42 -9.64
C GLU A 84 -28.18 -7.33 -8.88
N GLY A 85 -27.66 -7.62 -7.70
CA GLY A 85 -26.84 -6.66 -6.97
C GLY A 85 -25.44 -6.50 -7.56
N VAL A 86 -24.74 -5.48 -7.14
CA VAL A 86 -23.29 -5.35 -7.35
C VAL A 86 -22.61 -5.37 -5.99
N TYR A 87 -21.90 -6.44 -5.74
CA TYR A 87 -21.06 -6.60 -4.54
C TYR A 87 -19.61 -6.43 -4.96
N ALA A 88 -18.99 -5.38 -4.52
CA ALA A 88 -17.64 -5.04 -4.96
C ALA A 88 -16.76 -4.55 -3.82
N ARG A 89 -15.46 -4.79 -3.95
CA ARG A 89 -14.42 -4.19 -3.14
C ARG A 89 -13.16 -4.00 -3.97
N TRP A 90 -12.39 -2.98 -3.67
CA TRP A 90 -11.00 -2.94 -4.09
C TRP A 90 -10.22 -3.93 -3.23
N LEU A 91 -9.26 -4.63 -3.82
CA LEU A 91 -8.40 -5.54 -3.07
C LEU A 91 -7.58 -4.75 -2.03
N ASP A 92 -7.09 -5.44 -1.02
CA ASP A 92 -6.36 -4.80 0.07
C ASP A 92 -5.14 -4.03 -0.45
N PHE A 93 -4.84 -2.90 0.18
CA PHE A 93 -3.78 -1.98 -0.23
C PHE A 93 -3.90 -1.52 -1.69
N PRO A 94 -5.02 -0.89 -2.08
CA PRO A 94 -5.30 -0.63 -3.49
C PRO A 94 -4.22 0.18 -4.20
N GLY A 95 -3.62 1.16 -3.54
CA GLY A 95 -2.56 1.97 -4.12
C GLY A 95 -1.29 1.17 -4.47
N GLU A 96 -0.91 0.21 -3.62
CA GLU A 96 0.23 -0.67 -3.87
C GLU A 96 -0.13 -1.74 -4.90
N GLN A 97 -1.36 -2.27 -4.84
CA GLN A 97 -1.84 -3.27 -5.78
C GLN A 97 -1.96 -2.72 -7.21
N LEU A 98 -2.31 -1.46 -7.35
CA LEU A 98 -2.45 -0.81 -8.66
C LEU A 98 -1.14 -0.78 -9.46
N ILE A 99 0.00 -0.70 -8.78
CA ILE A 99 1.32 -0.61 -9.41
C ILE A 99 1.83 -2.01 -9.70
N SER A 100 1.98 -2.35 -10.98
CA SER A 100 2.68 -3.57 -11.39
C SER A 100 4.18 -3.38 -11.22
N GLN A 101 4.72 -2.36 -11.86
CA GLN A 101 6.11 -1.95 -11.71
C GLN A 101 6.27 -0.45 -11.94
N VAL A 102 7.29 0.11 -11.35
CA VAL A 102 7.70 1.50 -11.56
C VAL A 102 9.21 1.58 -11.72
N GLU A 103 9.66 2.32 -12.73
CA GLU A 103 11.06 2.44 -13.10
C GLU A 103 11.48 3.91 -13.12
N VAL A 104 12.70 4.15 -12.66
CA VAL A 104 13.39 5.45 -12.87
C VAL A 104 14.45 5.28 -13.95
N GLU A 105 14.39 6.16 -14.93
CA GLU A 105 15.33 6.24 -16.03
C GLU A 105 16.00 7.62 -16.04
N ILE A 106 17.30 7.64 -16.13
CA ILE A 106 18.09 8.87 -16.22
C ILE A 106 18.96 8.80 -17.48
N GLY A 107 18.78 9.77 -18.39
CA GLY A 107 19.53 9.83 -19.61
C GLY A 107 19.37 8.62 -20.55
N GLY A 108 18.21 7.98 -20.54
CA GLY A 108 17.92 6.79 -21.34
C GLY A 108 18.36 5.47 -20.68
N GLN A 109 18.98 5.54 -19.51
CA GLN A 109 19.38 4.35 -18.76
C GLN A 109 18.47 4.12 -17.56
N ARG A 110 17.91 2.92 -17.46
CA ARG A 110 17.16 2.52 -16.27
C ARG A 110 18.10 2.37 -15.07
N ILE A 111 17.82 3.11 -14.01
CA ILE A 111 18.63 3.09 -12.79
C ILE A 111 18.03 2.14 -11.77
N ASP A 112 16.72 2.20 -11.53
CA ASP A 112 16.05 1.33 -10.57
C ASP A 112 14.68 0.91 -11.08
N ARG A 113 14.25 -0.28 -10.67
CA ARG A 113 12.93 -0.83 -10.92
C ARG A 113 12.37 -1.37 -9.62
N GLN A 114 11.16 -0.97 -9.30
CA GLN A 114 10.43 -1.45 -8.13
C GLN A 114 9.06 -1.98 -8.54
N TYR A 115 8.51 -2.84 -7.70
CA TYR A 115 7.22 -3.49 -7.89
C TYR A 115 6.27 -3.11 -6.78
N GLY A 116 4.96 -3.22 -7.02
CA GLY A 116 3.96 -2.96 -5.99
C GLY A 116 4.13 -3.87 -4.77
N ASP A 117 4.45 -5.15 -5.01
CA ASP A 117 4.73 -6.12 -3.94
C ASP A 117 5.93 -5.71 -3.09
N TRP A 118 6.98 -5.20 -3.71
CA TRP A 118 8.13 -4.66 -2.99
C TRP A 118 7.78 -3.44 -2.15
N MET A 119 6.98 -2.53 -2.68
CA MET A 119 6.52 -1.35 -1.94
C MET A 119 5.73 -1.76 -0.70
N HIS A 120 4.87 -2.78 -0.83
CA HIS A 120 4.13 -3.34 0.30
C HIS A 120 5.08 -3.91 1.36
N ILE A 121 5.99 -4.80 0.97
CA ILE A 121 6.94 -5.44 1.87
C ILE A 121 7.80 -4.39 2.60
N TRP A 122 8.33 -3.43 1.86
CA TRP A 122 9.15 -2.37 2.42
C TRP A 122 8.39 -1.52 3.45
N ASN A 123 7.16 -1.16 3.15
CA ASN A 123 6.33 -0.39 4.07
C ASN A 123 5.97 -1.19 5.32
N GLN A 124 5.69 -2.48 5.19
CA GLN A 124 5.44 -3.34 6.35
C GLN A 124 6.66 -3.44 7.29
N LEU A 125 7.87 -3.41 6.74
CA LEU A 125 9.11 -3.49 7.51
C LEU A 125 9.54 -2.15 8.12
N THR A 126 9.30 -1.04 7.43
CA THR A 126 9.91 0.26 7.78
C THR A 126 8.94 1.29 8.31
N LEU A 127 7.64 1.11 8.11
CA LEU A 127 6.64 2.08 8.54
C LEU A 127 6.45 2.03 10.07
N SER A 128 6.51 3.19 10.71
CA SER A 128 6.20 3.28 12.14
C SER A 128 4.70 3.14 12.38
N LYS A 129 4.31 2.60 13.55
CA LYS A 129 2.90 2.45 13.93
C LYS A 129 2.12 3.77 13.95
N GLU A 130 2.77 4.86 14.24
CA GLU A 130 2.19 6.20 14.24
C GLU A 130 1.82 6.67 12.84
N GLN A 131 2.60 6.29 11.84
CA GLN A 131 2.41 6.66 10.43
C GLN A 131 1.45 5.71 9.70
N GLU A 132 1.28 4.49 10.19
CA GLU A 132 0.51 3.42 9.55
C GLU A 132 -0.91 3.86 9.17
N ARG A 133 -1.63 4.49 10.10
CA ARG A 133 -3.00 4.96 9.87
C ARG A 133 -3.09 6.03 8.77
N GLY A 134 -2.12 6.95 8.75
CA GLY A 134 -2.05 7.98 7.72
C GLY A 134 -1.73 7.38 6.36
N TYR A 135 -0.77 6.48 6.32
CA TYR A 135 -0.36 5.78 5.12
C TYR A 135 -1.50 4.95 4.50
N HIS A 136 -2.22 4.17 5.32
CA HIS A 136 -3.39 3.41 4.85
C HIS A 136 -4.46 4.29 4.21
N LYS A 137 -4.69 5.49 4.76
CA LYS A 137 -5.61 6.46 4.13
C LYS A 137 -5.10 6.97 2.78
N MET A 138 -3.80 7.21 2.66
CA MET A 138 -3.21 7.68 1.41
C MET A 138 -3.34 6.66 0.30
N ILE A 139 -3.08 5.39 0.58
CA ILE A 139 -3.12 4.31 -0.41
C ILE A 139 -4.50 3.66 -0.58
N GLY A 140 -5.49 4.11 0.18
CA GLY A 140 -6.88 3.63 0.06
C GLY A 140 -7.17 2.33 0.80
N ASN A 141 -6.29 1.86 1.68
CA ASN A 141 -6.57 0.70 2.53
C ASN A 141 -7.50 1.08 3.67
N THR A 142 -8.74 1.39 3.32
CA THR A 142 -9.79 1.85 4.23
C THR A 142 -10.99 0.94 4.15
N THR A 143 -11.76 0.89 5.23
CA THR A 143 -13.01 0.12 5.30
C THR A 143 -13.95 0.43 4.14
N GLN A 144 -14.01 1.70 3.71
CA GLN A 144 -14.91 2.13 2.65
C GLN A 144 -14.60 1.50 1.28
N LEU A 145 -13.33 1.24 0.99
CA LEU A 145 -12.89 0.74 -0.31
C LEU A 145 -12.65 -0.75 -0.33
N THR A 146 -12.14 -1.30 0.75
CA THR A 146 -11.69 -2.70 0.80
C THR A 146 -12.73 -3.65 1.37
N TYR A 147 -13.79 -3.15 2.01
CA TYR A 147 -14.87 -3.99 2.47
C TYR A 147 -15.90 -4.24 1.38
N VAL A 148 -16.51 -5.41 1.42
CA VAL A 148 -17.58 -5.77 0.48
C VAL A 148 -18.79 -4.88 0.70
N CYS A 149 -19.22 -4.21 -0.37
CA CYS A 149 -20.49 -3.49 -0.37
C CYS A 149 -21.66 -4.49 -0.41
N ASP A 150 -22.43 -4.58 0.66
CA ASP A 150 -23.66 -5.33 0.70
C ASP A 150 -24.86 -4.38 0.53
N PRO A 151 -25.65 -4.51 -0.54
CA PRO A 151 -26.81 -3.66 -0.77
C PRO A 151 -27.85 -3.72 0.34
N ALA A 152 -27.97 -4.86 1.03
CA ALA A 152 -28.92 -5.03 2.14
C ALA A 152 -28.58 -4.11 3.33
N PHE A 153 -27.31 -3.78 3.53
CA PHE A 153 -26.88 -2.84 4.56
C PHE A 153 -26.96 -1.38 4.14
N ALA A 154 -27.08 -1.10 2.88
CA ALA A 154 -27.17 0.27 2.38
C ALA A 154 -28.50 0.95 2.73
N GLU A 155 -29.54 0.18 3.00
CA GLU A 155 -30.83 0.70 3.45
C GLU A 155 -30.83 1.08 4.95
N VAL A 156 -29.78 0.73 5.68
CA VAL A 156 -29.61 1.08 7.08
C VAL A 156 -28.87 2.42 7.20
N ASP A 157 -29.35 3.42 6.49
CA ASP A 157 -28.86 4.80 6.59
C ASP A 157 -29.50 5.47 7.81
N GLY A 158 -28.94 5.22 8.95
CA GLY A 158 -29.38 5.86 10.17
C GLY A 158 -28.58 5.41 11.38
N PRO A 159 -28.45 6.26 12.41
CA PRO A 159 -27.67 5.96 13.59
C PRO A 159 -28.22 4.83 14.45
N CYS A 160 -29.42 4.32 14.16
CA CYS A 160 -30.03 3.22 14.89
C CYS A 160 -31.01 2.48 13.98
N SER A 161 -30.84 1.16 13.84
CA SER A 161 -31.91 0.34 13.34
C SER A 161 -33.07 0.34 14.33
N ALA A 162 -34.29 0.14 13.86
CA ALA A 162 -35.49 0.07 14.69
C ALA A 162 -35.40 -1.00 15.82
N ASN A 163 -34.45 -1.92 15.72
CA ASN A 163 -34.24 -3.01 16.68
C ASN A 163 -33.05 -2.76 17.63
N GLY A 164 -32.50 -1.55 17.71
CA GLY A 164 -31.51 -1.17 18.71
C GLY A 164 -30.10 -1.74 18.52
N VAL A 165 -29.83 -2.50 17.48
CA VAL A 165 -28.48 -3.01 17.17
C VAL A 165 -27.70 -1.91 16.49
N ARG A 166 -26.66 -1.39 17.15
CA ARG A 166 -25.73 -0.44 16.54
C ARG A 166 -24.91 -1.17 15.48
N GLN A 167 -25.09 -0.79 14.24
CA GLN A 167 -24.17 -1.19 13.18
C GLN A 167 -23.01 -0.21 13.12
N VAL A 168 -21.81 -0.73 13.28
CA VAL A 168 -20.59 0.09 13.37
C VAL A 168 -20.18 0.66 12.01
N CYS A 169 -20.56 -0.01 10.93
CA CYS A 169 -20.32 0.44 9.56
C CYS A 169 -21.44 -0.10 8.67
N ALA A 170 -22.11 0.75 7.93
CA ALA A 170 -22.99 0.34 6.85
C ALA A 170 -22.19 0.33 5.57
N PRO A 171 -22.07 -0.80 4.85
CA PRO A 171 -21.47 -0.80 3.54
C PRO A 171 -22.34 0.04 2.61
N ARG A 172 -21.70 0.83 1.78
CA ARG A 172 -22.41 1.64 0.80
C ARG A 172 -22.77 0.81 -0.42
N ARG A 173 -23.85 1.18 -1.12
CA ARG A 173 -24.24 0.55 -2.39
C ARG A 173 -23.25 0.76 -3.52
N ALA A 174 -22.29 1.65 -3.33
CA ALA A 174 -21.27 1.95 -4.32
C ALA A 174 -19.92 2.11 -3.64
N LEU A 175 -18.86 1.73 -4.34
CA LEU A 175 -17.51 2.18 -4.04
C LEU A 175 -17.38 3.59 -4.60
N PRO A 176 -17.14 4.62 -3.78
CA PRO A 176 -17.09 5.99 -4.27
C PRO A 176 -15.83 6.24 -5.09
N GLU A 177 -15.91 7.19 -6.00
CA GLU A 177 -14.73 7.76 -6.62
C GLU A 177 -13.80 8.29 -5.53
N THR A 178 -12.55 7.83 -5.55
CA THR A 178 -11.60 8.14 -4.49
C THR A 178 -10.22 8.41 -5.06
N THR A 179 -9.61 9.50 -4.60
CA THR A 179 -8.24 9.84 -4.98
C THR A 179 -7.25 9.24 -3.99
N LEU A 180 -6.27 8.51 -4.51
CA LEU A 180 -5.19 7.89 -3.78
C LEU A 180 -3.89 8.65 -4.01
N TYR A 181 -3.02 8.64 -3.02
CA TYR A 181 -1.66 9.19 -3.08
C TYR A 181 -0.67 8.11 -2.66
N VAL A 182 0.05 7.57 -3.61
CA VAL A 182 0.99 6.46 -3.37
C VAL A 182 2.42 7.00 -3.39
N PRO A 183 3.11 7.05 -2.24
CA PRO A 183 4.50 7.49 -2.20
C PRO A 183 5.41 6.43 -2.83
N LEU A 184 6.25 6.84 -3.77
CA LEU A 184 7.24 5.97 -4.39
C LEU A 184 8.47 5.82 -3.48
N GLN A 185 9.08 4.63 -3.48
CA GLN A 185 10.13 4.23 -2.54
C GLN A 185 11.53 4.17 -3.17
N PHE A 186 11.83 5.05 -4.11
CA PHE A 186 13.16 5.14 -4.69
C PHE A 186 14.18 5.69 -3.70
N TRP A 187 15.47 5.47 -3.95
CA TRP A 187 16.58 5.91 -3.08
C TRP A 187 16.52 7.40 -2.77
N TYR A 188 16.18 8.23 -3.77
CA TYR A 188 16.13 9.70 -3.60
C TYR A 188 14.90 10.18 -2.82
N CYS A 189 13.86 9.34 -2.71
CA CYS A 189 12.65 9.69 -1.97
C CYS A 189 12.79 9.49 -0.45
N ARG A 190 13.78 8.72 0.00
CA ARG A 190 13.91 8.31 1.41
C ARG A 190 14.66 9.32 2.26
N ASN A 191 15.69 9.94 1.71
CA ASN A 191 16.57 10.85 2.42
C ASN A 191 16.74 12.15 1.63
N PRO A 192 16.52 13.33 2.25
CA PRO A 192 16.73 14.61 1.58
C PRO A 192 18.16 14.80 1.03
N GLY A 193 19.15 14.22 1.69
CA GLY A 193 20.54 14.24 1.22
C GLY A 193 20.80 13.47 -0.06
N LEU A 194 19.87 12.61 -0.47
CA LEU A 194 19.93 11.84 -1.71
C LEU A 194 18.98 12.37 -2.78
N ALA A 195 18.37 13.54 -2.59
CA ALA A 195 17.50 14.16 -3.58
C ALA A 195 18.21 14.31 -4.94
N LEU A 196 17.50 14.08 -6.03
CA LEU A 196 18.07 14.13 -7.39
C LEU A 196 18.48 15.57 -7.74
N PRO A 197 19.75 15.81 -8.05
CA PRO A 197 20.24 17.13 -8.40
C PRO A 197 19.90 17.48 -9.86
N LEU A 198 18.69 17.97 -10.10
CA LEU A 198 18.24 18.33 -11.45
C LEU A 198 19.11 19.40 -12.08
N ILE A 199 19.68 20.28 -11.29
CA ILE A 199 20.60 21.32 -11.75
C ILE A 199 21.91 20.74 -12.32
N ALA A 200 22.38 19.61 -11.78
CA ALA A 200 23.55 18.92 -12.28
C ALA A 200 23.23 18.02 -13.49
N LEU A 201 21.96 17.60 -13.62
CA LEU A 201 21.48 16.71 -14.70
C LEU A 201 21.02 17.50 -15.95
N GLN A 202 21.68 18.59 -16.29
CA GLN A 202 21.24 19.51 -17.36
C GLN A 202 21.03 18.86 -18.71
N TYR A 203 21.82 17.85 -19.03
CA TYR A 203 21.80 17.15 -20.32
C TYR A 203 21.11 15.77 -20.28
N HIS A 204 20.60 15.39 -19.12
CA HIS A 204 19.95 14.09 -18.92
C HIS A 204 18.53 14.29 -18.43
N GLU A 205 17.60 13.72 -19.16
CA GLU A 205 16.20 13.69 -18.72
C GLU A 205 15.99 12.61 -17.67
N VAL A 206 15.19 12.93 -16.65
CA VAL A 206 14.72 11.97 -15.68
C VAL A 206 13.29 11.57 -16.06
N LYS A 207 13.08 10.29 -16.26
CA LYS A 207 11.76 9.73 -16.59
C LYS A 207 11.32 8.71 -15.55
N ILE A 208 10.04 8.69 -15.27
CA ILE A 208 9.40 7.65 -14.48
C ILE A 208 8.47 6.89 -15.41
N ASN A 209 8.72 5.60 -15.57
CA ASN A 209 7.88 4.69 -16.30
C ASN A 209 7.02 3.91 -15.29
N LEU A 210 5.73 3.93 -15.48
CA LEU A 210 4.76 3.27 -14.61
C LEU A 210 3.95 2.26 -15.41
N ASP A 211 3.92 1.02 -14.97
CA ASP A 211 3.03 -0.02 -15.48
C ASP A 211 1.90 -0.23 -14.47
N ILE A 212 0.68 0.02 -14.89
CA ILE A 212 -0.52 -0.11 -14.09
C ILE A 212 -1.10 -1.52 -14.30
N ARG A 213 -1.47 -2.19 -13.21
CA ARG A 213 -2.12 -3.51 -13.28
C ARG A 213 -3.48 -3.44 -13.96
N ASN A 214 -3.94 -4.57 -14.48
CA ASN A 214 -5.28 -4.70 -14.99
C ASN A 214 -6.30 -4.52 -13.87
N ILE A 215 -7.48 -4.01 -14.20
CA ILE A 215 -8.55 -3.83 -13.22
C ILE A 215 -8.97 -5.16 -12.58
N GLU A 216 -8.87 -6.26 -13.29
CA GLU A 216 -9.20 -7.60 -12.80
C GLU A 216 -8.29 -8.07 -11.66
N GLU A 217 -7.08 -7.52 -11.59
CA GLU A 217 -6.12 -7.79 -10.52
C GLU A 217 -6.27 -6.84 -9.33
N CYS A 218 -7.10 -5.81 -9.44
CA CYS A 218 -7.26 -4.76 -8.42
C CYS A 218 -8.65 -4.76 -7.80
N LEU A 219 -9.67 -5.18 -8.54
CA LEU A 219 -11.07 -5.14 -8.17
C LEU A 219 -11.65 -6.54 -8.09
N TRP A 220 -12.46 -6.78 -7.08
CA TRP A 220 -13.35 -7.93 -7.01
C TRP A 220 -14.81 -7.46 -7.07
N ALA A 221 -15.59 -7.97 -8.02
CA ALA A 221 -16.98 -7.58 -8.20
C ALA A 221 -17.81 -8.77 -8.68
N THR A 222 -18.87 -9.10 -7.92
CA THR A 222 -19.78 -10.21 -8.19
C THR A 222 -21.24 -9.79 -8.04
N SER A 223 -22.14 -10.52 -8.70
CA SER A 223 -23.57 -10.25 -8.63
C SER A 223 -24.23 -10.78 -7.35
N LYS A 224 -23.61 -11.70 -6.62
CA LYS A 224 -24.11 -12.29 -5.38
C LYS A 224 -22.95 -12.68 -4.48
N ILE A 225 -23.11 -12.52 -3.18
CA ILE A 225 -22.16 -12.99 -2.17
C ILE A 225 -22.41 -14.46 -1.82
N THR A 226 -23.67 -14.86 -1.76
CA THR A 226 -24.06 -16.24 -1.41
C THR A 226 -24.47 -17.04 -2.63
N GLY A 227 -23.97 -18.26 -2.74
CA GLY A 227 -24.22 -19.11 -3.91
C GLY A 227 -23.30 -18.76 -5.08
N GLN A 228 -23.65 -19.20 -6.27
CA GLN A 228 -22.87 -18.91 -7.47
C GLN A 228 -23.20 -17.49 -7.97
N GLY A 229 -22.39 -16.53 -7.54
CA GLY A 229 -22.40 -15.20 -8.12
C GLY A 229 -21.67 -15.17 -9.47
N SER A 230 -22.17 -14.39 -10.41
CA SER A 230 -21.49 -14.16 -11.68
C SER A 230 -20.64 -12.89 -11.62
N LYS A 231 -19.55 -12.88 -12.38
CA LYS A 231 -18.69 -11.68 -12.53
C LYS A 231 -19.51 -10.51 -13.07
N VAL A 232 -19.43 -9.36 -12.44
CA VAL A 232 -20.05 -8.11 -12.91
C VAL A 232 -19.19 -7.50 -14.00
N VAL A 233 -19.41 -7.88 -15.23
CA VAL A 233 -18.57 -7.53 -16.39
C VAL A 233 -18.41 -6.02 -16.58
N ASN A 234 -19.46 -5.25 -16.30
CA ASN A 234 -19.43 -3.80 -16.49
C ASN A 234 -18.52 -3.08 -15.49
N ALA A 235 -18.37 -3.62 -14.27
CA ALA A 235 -17.44 -3.08 -13.29
C ALA A 235 -15.98 -3.18 -13.76
N TYR A 236 -15.63 -4.24 -14.47
CA TYR A 236 -14.28 -4.44 -14.99
C TYR A 236 -13.97 -3.70 -16.30
N LYS A 237 -14.93 -2.93 -16.82
CA LYS A 237 -14.74 -2.05 -17.97
C LYS A 237 -14.48 -0.59 -17.56
N GLN A 238 -14.45 -0.31 -16.26
CA GLN A 238 -14.21 1.04 -15.78
C GLN A 238 -12.77 1.45 -15.99
N SER A 239 -12.56 2.72 -16.29
CA SER A 239 -11.26 3.34 -16.49
C SER A 239 -10.89 4.21 -15.28
N LEU A 240 -9.60 4.48 -15.07
CA LEU A 240 -9.17 5.46 -14.07
C LEU A 240 -9.74 6.85 -14.41
N ALA A 241 -10.25 7.54 -13.40
CA ALA A 241 -10.80 8.88 -13.60
C ALA A 241 -9.68 9.91 -13.86
N ALA A 242 -8.56 9.79 -13.14
CA ALA A 242 -7.38 10.63 -13.34
C ALA A 242 -6.13 9.92 -12.79
N ALA A 243 -4.96 10.26 -13.37
CA ALA A 243 -3.67 9.89 -12.82
C ALA A 243 -2.61 10.92 -13.17
N SER A 244 -1.79 11.30 -12.19
CA SER A 244 -0.67 12.21 -12.33
C SER A 244 0.43 11.89 -11.32
N LEU A 245 1.61 12.51 -11.49
CA LEU A 245 2.69 12.42 -10.50
C LEU A 245 2.85 13.77 -9.81
N PHE A 246 3.04 13.76 -8.52
CA PHE A 246 3.47 14.93 -7.75
C PHE A 246 4.92 14.75 -7.34
N VAL A 247 5.74 15.73 -7.62
CA VAL A 247 7.15 15.74 -7.25
C VAL A 247 7.42 16.93 -6.33
N ASP A 248 8.02 16.66 -5.18
CA ASP A 248 8.47 17.69 -4.26
C ASP A 248 9.79 18.26 -4.76
N TYR A 249 9.77 19.49 -5.22
CA TYR A 249 10.96 20.22 -5.64
C TYR A 249 11.54 21.01 -4.49
N ILE A 250 12.86 21.02 -4.42
CA ILE A 250 13.61 21.81 -3.48
C ILE A 250 14.31 22.92 -4.24
N PHE A 251 14.10 24.15 -3.78
CA PHE A 251 14.75 25.36 -4.29
C PHE A 251 15.86 25.77 -3.32
N LEU A 252 17.06 25.91 -3.85
CA LEU A 252 18.27 26.22 -3.08
C LEU A 252 18.63 27.69 -3.19
N ASP A 253 19.42 28.17 -2.22
CA ASP A 253 20.05 29.47 -2.29
C ASP A 253 21.09 29.55 -3.41
N THR A 254 21.39 30.76 -3.88
CA THR A 254 22.26 31.01 -5.03
C THR A 254 23.65 30.40 -4.86
N ASP A 255 24.22 30.45 -3.67
CA ASP A 255 25.56 29.91 -3.42
C ASP A 255 25.58 28.39 -3.43
N GLU A 256 24.56 27.74 -2.88
CA GLU A 256 24.42 26.28 -2.96
C GLU A 256 24.12 25.79 -4.36
N ARG A 257 23.24 26.48 -5.07
CA ARG A 257 22.93 26.21 -6.48
C ARG A 257 24.21 26.22 -7.32
N ARG A 258 25.06 27.22 -7.14
CA ARG A 258 26.35 27.31 -7.85
C ARG A 258 27.28 26.14 -7.51
N ARG A 259 27.37 25.77 -6.25
CA ARG A 259 28.18 24.62 -5.81
C ARG A 259 27.67 23.32 -6.40
N MET A 260 26.35 23.10 -6.40
CA MET A 260 25.74 21.93 -7.00
C MET A 260 25.94 21.83 -8.51
N ALA A 261 25.95 22.97 -9.22
CA ALA A 261 26.16 23.00 -10.66
C ALA A 261 27.63 22.78 -11.07
N GLN A 262 28.58 23.17 -10.23
CA GLN A 262 30.00 23.20 -10.61
C GLN A 262 30.82 22.02 -10.08
N ASN A 263 30.42 21.45 -8.94
CA ASN A 263 31.16 20.37 -8.29
C ASN A 263 30.74 19.00 -8.81
N PRO A 264 31.67 18.05 -8.92
CA PRO A 264 31.32 16.66 -9.18
C PRO A 264 30.57 16.08 -7.98
N HIS A 265 29.57 15.25 -8.25
CA HIS A 265 28.75 14.61 -7.24
C HIS A 265 28.86 13.10 -7.34
N GLU A 266 28.92 12.45 -6.18
CA GLU A 266 28.86 11.00 -6.05
C GLU A 266 27.66 10.63 -5.17
N TYR A 267 26.81 9.77 -5.69
CA TYR A 267 25.62 9.27 -5.02
C TYR A 267 25.73 7.77 -4.79
N LEU A 268 25.49 7.33 -3.57
CA LEU A 268 25.28 5.92 -3.30
C LEU A 268 23.82 5.59 -3.60
N ILE A 269 23.60 4.79 -4.63
CA ILE A 269 22.27 4.39 -5.07
C ILE A 269 21.98 2.99 -4.55
N GLU A 270 20.88 2.85 -3.81
CA GLU A 270 20.34 1.57 -3.42
C GLU A 270 19.32 1.11 -4.47
N GLN A 271 19.48 -0.11 -4.96
CA GLN A 271 18.65 -0.68 -6.00
C GLN A 271 18.02 -1.98 -5.52
N LEU A 272 16.80 -2.23 -5.97
CA LEU A 272 16.14 -3.51 -5.79
C LEU A 272 16.68 -4.51 -6.82
N GLN A 273 17.14 -5.67 -6.35
CA GLN A 273 17.48 -6.82 -7.18
C GLN A 273 16.44 -7.93 -6.95
N TYR A 274 15.58 -8.14 -7.91
CA TYR A 274 14.53 -9.14 -7.88
C TYR A 274 14.86 -10.27 -8.84
N THR A 275 14.90 -11.49 -8.35
CA THR A 275 15.30 -12.68 -9.12
C THR A 275 14.12 -13.43 -9.74
N GLY A 276 12.90 -13.03 -9.41
CA GLY A 276 11.67 -13.71 -9.84
C GLY A 276 11.07 -14.58 -8.74
N ASP A 277 9.88 -15.09 -9.00
CA ASP A 277 9.17 -16.01 -8.11
C ASP A 277 9.62 -17.43 -8.35
N GLU A 278 9.80 -18.19 -7.27
CA GLU A 278 10.20 -19.60 -7.32
C GLU A 278 9.14 -20.45 -6.62
N SER A 279 8.72 -21.51 -7.27
CA SER A 279 7.75 -22.43 -6.69
C SER A 279 8.39 -23.30 -5.60
N VAL A 280 7.75 -23.36 -4.44
CA VAL A 280 8.17 -24.15 -3.29
C VAL A 280 7.11 -25.21 -2.97
N GLY A 281 7.31 -26.41 -3.41
CA GLY A 281 6.34 -27.51 -3.26
C GLY A 281 6.84 -28.72 -2.46
N SER A 282 8.06 -28.70 -1.92
CA SER A 282 8.67 -29.81 -1.20
C SER A 282 9.18 -29.41 0.18
N SER A 283 9.41 -30.40 1.03
CA SER A 283 9.96 -30.23 2.39
C SER A 283 11.37 -29.62 2.44
N SER A 284 12.10 -29.61 1.32
CA SER A 284 13.43 -29.01 1.21
C SER A 284 13.61 -28.43 -0.18
N ASN A 285 13.81 -27.12 -0.24
CA ASN A 285 14.01 -26.38 -1.49
C ASN A 285 15.38 -25.69 -1.47
N LYS A 286 16.07 -25.71 -2.62
CA LYS A 286 17.30 -24.96 -2.83
C LYS A 286 17.09 -23.97 -3.95
N ILE A 287 17.09 -22.69 -3.61
CA ILE A 287 16.92 -21.60 -4.54
C ILE A 287 18.27 -20.92 -4.77
N LYS A 288 18.66 -20.77 -6.02
CA LYS A 288 19.88 -20.08 -6.39
C LYS A 288 19.59 -18.61 -6.66
N LEU A 289 20.18 -17.73 -5.87
CA LEU A 289 20.09 -16.29 -6.06
C LEU A 289 21.25 -15.81 -6.94
N ASN A 290 20.93 -15.21 -8.08
CA ASN A 290 21.91 -14.60 -8.97
C ASN A 290 21.83 -13.07 -8.80
N LEU A 291 22.63 -12.55 -7.87
CA LEU A 291 22.68 -11.12 -7.57
C LEU A 291 23.92 -10.51 -8.24
N ASN A 292 23.74 -9.40 -8.95
CA ASN A 292 24.79 -8.74 -9.74
C ASN A 292 25.61 -7.73 -8.94
N HIS A 293 25.01 -7.17 -7.86
CA HIS A 293 25.62 -6.12 -7.05
C HIS A 293 25.77 -6.57 -5.59
N PRO A 294 26.67 -5.95 -4.82
CA PRO A 294 26.79 -6.19 -3.39
C PRO A 294 25.44 -6.05 -2.70
N CYS A 295 25.08 -7.02 -1.89
CA CYS A 295 23.78 -7.08 -1.22
C CYS A 295 23.91 -6.54 0.21
N LYS A 296 23.06 -5.57 0.58
CA LYS A 296 22.95 -5.06 1.96
C LYS A 296 22.04 -5.94 2.80
N GLU A 297 20.90 -6.32 2.24
CA GLU A 297 19.84 -7.06 2.93
C GLU A 297 19.24 -8.09 1.99
N LEU A 298 18.83 -9.22 2.54
CA LEU A 298 18.04 -10.22 1.84
C LEU A 298 16.65 -10.26 2.48
N ILE A 299 15.64 -10.06 1.67
CA ILE A 299 14.25 -10.12 2.10
C ILE A 299 13.55 -11.17 1.23
N TRP A 300 12.86 -12.08 1.88
CA TRP A 300 12.07 -13.11 1.20
C TRP A 300 10.70 -13.23 1.85
N VAL A 301 9.72 -13.56 1.06
CA VAL A 301 8.35 -13.84 1.49
C VAL A 301 7.89 -15.15 0.87
N VAL A 302 7.01 -15.86 1.56
CA VAL A 302 6.36 -17.06 1.06
C VAL A 302 4.87 -16.77 1.01
N GLN A 303 4.24 -17.10 -0.11
CA GLN A 303 2.85 -16.80 -0.36
C GLN A 303 2.12 -18.05 -0.82
N PRO A 304 0.94 -18.37 -0.26
CA PRO A 304 0.09 -19.44 -0.77
C PRO A 304 -0.43 -19.11 -2.18
N ASP A 305 -0.37 -20.09 -3.09
CA ASP A 305 -0.87 -19.91 -4.46
C ASP A 305 -2.35 -19.53 -4.50
N ALA A 306 -3.15 -20.06 -3.59
CA ALA A 306 -4.57 -19.74 -3.47
C ALA A 306 -4.84 -18.25 -3.24
N ASN A 307 -3.94 -17.53 -2.56
CA ASN A 307 -4.12 -16.10 -2.28
C ASN A 307 -3.90 -15.23 -3.52
N VAL A 308 -3.16 -15.71 -4.52
CA VAL A 308 -2.82 -14.97 -5.75
C VAL A 308 -3.58 -15.43 -6.98
N ASP A 309 -4.46 -16.42 -6.85
CA ASP A 309 -5.26 -16.90 -7.97
C ASP A 309 -6.50 -16.04 -8.19
N TYR A 310 -6.36 -15.03 -9.05
CA TYR A 310 -7.47 -14.13 -9.43
C TYR A 310 -8.59 -14.85 -10.20
N CYS A 311 -8.30 -15.96 -10.87
CA CYS A 311 -9.30 -16.71 -11.60
C CYS A 311 -10.21 -17.48 -10.65
N SER A 312 -9.67 -18.10 -9.62
CA SER A 312 -10.47 -18.84 -8.65
C SER A 312 -11.34 -17.93 -7.79
N SER A 313 -11.01 -16.67 -7.64
CA SER A 313 -11.81 -15.71 -6.88
C SER A 313 -13.17 -15.38 -7.51
N LEU A 314 -13.37 -15.64 -8.79
CA LEU A 314 -14.63 -15.38 -9.52
C LEU A 314 -15.26 -16.64 -10.10
N SER A 315 -14.69 -17.79 -9.94
CA SER A 315 -15.17 -19.07 -10.36
C SER A 315 -15.19 -20.03 -9.17
N GLU A 316 -15.59 -21.25 -9.33
CA GLU A 316 -15.76 -22.28 -8.27
C GLU A 316 -14.48 -22.63 -7.47
N GLY A 317 -13.65 -21.63 -7.14
CA GLY A 317 -12.49 -21.81 -6.31
C GLY A 317 -12.81 -22.06 -4.82
N GLU A 318 -11.79 -22.04 -3.99
CA GLU A 318 -11.96 -22.15 -2.54
C GLU A 318 -13.01 -21.14 -2.06
N PRO A 319 -13.97 -21.54 -1.21
CA PRO A 319 -15.08 -20.68 -0.80
C PRO A 319 -14.68 -19.29 -0.34
N LEU A 320 -13.50 -19.18 0.24
CA LEU A 320 -12.97 -17.96 0.77
C LEU A 320 -12.52 -16.98 -0.31
N ASN A 321 -11.75 -17.47 -1.29
CA ASN A 321 -11.35 -16.65 -2.43
C ASN A 321 -12.56 -16.23 -3.27
N HIS A 322 -13.56 -17.07 -3.35
CA HIS A 322 -14.83 -16.73 -4.01
C HIS A 322 -15.55 -15.58 -3.29
N LEU A 323 -15.53 -15.56 -1.96
CA LEU A 323 -16.23 -14.57 -1.14
C LEU A 323 -15.48 -13.24 -1.00
N LEU A 324 -14.15 -13.28 -1.05
CA LEU A 324 -13.29 -12.12 -0.76
C LEU A 324 -12.49 -11.63 -1.95
N GLY A 325 -12.33 -12.44 -2.97
CA GLY A 325 -11.39 -12.23 -4.05
C GLY A 325 -9.97 -12.64 -3.68
N ALA A 326 -9.04 -12.53 -4.61
CA ALA A 326 -7.64 -12.77 -4.38
C ALA A 326 -7.07 -11.85 -3.30
N GLN A 327 -6.07 -12.35 -2.58
CA GLN A 327 -5.46 -11.66 -1.44
C GLN A 327 -3.94 -11.62 -1.58
N PRO A 328 -3.42 -10.87 -2.55
CA PRO A 328 -2.01 -10.91 -2.94
C PRO A 328 -1.05 -10.49 -1.82
N PHE A 329 -1.51 -9.73 -0.84
CA PHE A 329 -0.69 -9.28 0.29
C PHE A 329 -0.93 -10.08 1.59
N ASN A 330 -1.66 -11.17 1.50
CA ASN A 330 -1.79 -12.12 2.59
C ASN A 330 -0.78 -13.26 2.42
N TYR A 331 0.17 -13.36 3.34
CA TYR A 331 1.27 -14.33 3.32
C TYR A 331 1.04 -15.49 4.29
N THR A 332 -0.16 -15.63 4.85
CA THR A 332 -0.48 -16.67 5.82
C THR A 332 -1.49 -17.66 5.25
N ASP A 333 -1.47 -18.88 5.75
CA ASP A 333 -2.49 -19.91 5.47
C ASP A 333 -3.67 -19.80 6.42
N ALA A 334 -3.56 -18.91 7.43
CA ALA A 334 -4.54 -18.82 8.47
C ALA A 334 -5.76 -18.02 8.00
N LEU A 335 -6.94 -18.58 8.23
CA LEU A 335 -8.22 -17.93 7.96
C LEU A 335 -8.40 -16.61 8.72
N ASP A 336 -7.70 -16.49 9.83
CA ASP A 336 -7.68 -15.36 10.72
C ASP A 336 -6.89 -14.14 10.20
N ALA A 337 -6.06 -14.32 9.20
CA ALA A 337 -5.38 -13.22 8.52
C ALA A 337 -6.22 -12.55 7.44
N LEU A 338 -7.47 -12.93 7.32
CA LEU A 338 -8.36 -12.37 6.31
C LEU A 338 -8.84 -10.96 6.69
N PRO A 339 -9.14 -10.13 5.66
CA PRO A 339 -9.66 -8.81 5.91
C PRO A 339 -10.91 -8.86 6.79
N ASN A 340 -11.01 -7.94 7.69
CA ASN A 340 -12.13 -7.74 8.61
C ASN A 340 -13.49 -7.56 7.92
N ALA A 341 -13.49 -7.41 6.63
CA ALA A 341 -14.62 -6.95 5.86
C ALA A 341 -15.89 -7.76 6.06
N ILE A 342 -15.77 -9.06 6.19
CA ILE A 342 -16.95 -9.93 6.24
C ILE A 342 -17.51 -10.03 7.66
N HIS A 343 -16.68 -9.87 8.67
CA HIS A 343 -17.10 -10.07 10.05
C HIS A 343 -17.87 -8.89 10.64
N ALA A 344 -17.59 -7.70 10.15
CA ALA A 344 -18.32 -6.52 10.59
C ALA A 344 -19.80 -6.55 10.18
N PHE A 345 -20.15 -7.37 9.18
CA PHE A 345 -21.45 -7.31 8.55
C PHE A 345 -22.25 -8.61 8.51
N SER A 346 -21.61 -9.75 8.69
CA SER A 346 -22.34 -10.99 8.80
C SER A 346 -22.74 -11.22 10.25
N SER A 347 -23.95 -10.86 10.60
CA SER A 347 -24.59 -11.37 11.80
C SER A 347 -24.94 -12.85 11.69
N GLU A 348 -24.80 -13.40 10.53
CA GLU A 348 -24.97 -14.83 10.27
C GLU A 348 -23.66 -15.45 9.84
N ALA A 349 -23.42 -16.62 10.30
CA ALA A 349 -22.29 -17.48 10.01
C ALA A 349 -22.12 -17.84 8.53
N GLY A 350 -22.33 -16.87 7.66
CA GLY A 350 -22.39 -17.07 6.22
C GLY A 350 -21.08 -17.43 5.55
N VAL A 351 -19.96 -17.17 6.21
CA VAL A 351 -18.67 -17.30 5.53
C VAL A 351 -18.20 -18.74 5.41
N SER A 352 -18.56 -19.60 6.35
CA SER A 352 -18.09 -20.98 6.30
C SER A 352 -19.20 -22.04 6.38
N GLY A 353 -20.47 -21.63 6.45
CA GLY A 353 -21.56 -22.58 6.74
C GLY A 353 -21.41 -23.28 8.10
N THR A 354 -20.46 -22.86 8.91
CA THR A 354 -20.26 -23.27 10.28
C THR A 354 -20.48 -22.04 11.13
N ASP A 355 -21.15 -22.22 12.26
CA ASP A 355 -21.45 -21.18 13.23
C ASP A 355 -20.18 -20.65 13.95
N LYS A 356 -19.11 -20.44 13.21
CA LYS A 356 -17.84 -20.00 13.76
C LYS A 356 -17.61 -18.54 13.45
N PHE A 357 -17.36 -17.77 14.48
CA PHE A 357 -16.87 -16.41 14.36
C PHE A 357 -15.38 -16.44 14.07
N ILE A 358 -15.01 -15.91 12.94
CA ILE A 358 -13.63 -15.53 12.66
C ILE A 358 -13.48 -14.08 13.07
N ASN A 359 -12.66 -13.84 14.05
CA ASN A 359 -12.35 -12.48 14.47
C ASN A 359 -11.31 -11.89 13.51
N ALA A 360 -11.50 -10.64 13.21
CA ALA A 360 -10.63 -9.87 12.34
C ALA A 360 -9.16 -9.79 12.76
N SER A 361 -8.87 -9.91 14.02
CA SER A 361 -7.49 -9.95 14.51
C SER A 361 -6.88 -11.34 14.44
N GLY A 362 -7.61 -12.30 13.90
CA GLY A 362 -7.11 -13.65 13.72
C GLY A 362 -6.90 -14.44 14.98
N MET A 363 -7.21 -13.88 16.11
CA MET A 363 -6.89 -14.53 17.37
C MET A 363 -7.98 -15.48 17.86
N PHE A 364 -9.15 -15.51 17.20
CA PHE A 364 -10.28 -16.20 17.80
C PHE A 364 -11.16 -16.94 16.81
N GLU A 365 -10.85 -18.16 16.60
CA GLU A 365 -11.84 -19.18 16.33
C GLU A 365 -12.35 -19.73 17.66
N THR A 366 -13.20 -18.98 18.34
CA THR A 366 -13.66 -19.38 19.68
C THR A 366 -14.76 -20.43 19.63
N GLY A 367 -15.35 -20.68 18.46
CA GLY A 367 -16.53 -21.54 18.34
C GLY A 367 -17.76 -21.04 19.14
N ILE A 368 -17.69 -19.85 19.67
CA ILE A 368 -18.77 -19.23 20.43
C ILE A 368 -19.71 -18.55 19.43
N GLN A 369 -20.94 -18.98 19.39
CA GLN A 369 -21.97 -18.36 18.59
C GLN A 369 -22.40 -17.01 19.17
N PRO A 370 -22.81 -16.04 18.31
CA PRO A 370 -23.29 -14.75 18.78
C PRO A 370 -24.47 -14.87 19.75
N SER A 371 -25.30 -15.88 19.54
CA SER A 371 -26.44 -16.16 20.39
C SER A 371 -26.05 -16.63 21.81
N SER A 372 -24.90 -17.25 21.99
CA SER A 372 -24.40 -17.67 23.29
C SER A 372 -23.67 -16.54 24.02
N VAL A 373 -23.04 -15.63 23.29
CA VAL A 373 -22.43 -14.42 23.89
C VAL A 373 -23.46 -13.48 24.48
N ALA A 374 -24.66 -13.44 23.89
CA ALA A 374 -25.72 -12.56 24.38
C ALA A 374 -26.45 -13.06 25.66
N THR A 375 -26.25 -14.33 26.00
CA THR A 375 -26.99 -14.97 27.11
C THR A 375 -26.11 -15.49 28.24
N ASP A 376 -24.80 -15.53 28.07
CA ASP A 376 -23.84 -15.98 29.04
C ASP A 376 -22.94 -14.85 29.51
N GLU A 377 -23.11 -14.37 30.71
CA GLU A 377 -22.31 -13.29 31.30
C GLU A 377 -20.82 -13.66 31.39
N SER A 378 -20.47 -14.93 31.49
CA SER A 378 -19.10 -15.38 31.51
C SER A 378 -18.44 -15.24 30.13
N ALA A 379 -19.19 -15.51 29.08
CA ALA A 379 -18.72 -15.33 27.71
C ALA A 379 -18.58 -13.85 27.34
N VAL A 380 -19.43 -12.98 27.87
CA VAL A 380 -19.32 -11.53 27.73
C VAL A 380 -18.07 -11.00 28.44
N GLY A 381 -17.74 -11.57 29.59
CA GLY A 381 -16.51 -11.24 30.33
C GLY A 381 -15.25 -11.61 29.52
N ASP A 382 -15.24 -12.77 28.91
CA ASP A 382 -14.13 -13.21 28.05
C ASP A 382 -14.07 -12.42 26.76
N ALA A 383 -15.19 -12.14 26.11
CA ALA A 383 -15.22 -11.27 24.92
C ALA A 383 -14.80 -9.83 25.25
N GLY A 384 -15.13 -9.33 26.44
CA GLY A 384 -14.69 -8.01 26.90
C GLY A 384 -13.18 -7.91 27.15
N ALA A 385 -12.51 -9.03 27.44
CA ALA A 385 -11.06 -9.08 27.60
C ALA A 385 -10.31 -8.95 26.26
N PHE A 386 -11.00 -9.14 25.15
CA PHE A 386 -10.42 -9.13 23.82
C PHE A 386 -10.67 -7.81 23.03
N VAL A 387 -11.42 -6.90 23.60
CA VAL A 387 -11.69 -5.57 23.00
C VAL A 387 -10.60 -4.55 23.37
N LEU A 388 -9.63 -4.94 24.14
CA LEU A 388 -8.45 -4.17 24.47
C LEU A 388 -7.32 -4.58 23.53
#